data_a2e55c47ee103f41ac80f81a3de42a75
#
_entry.id   a2e55c47ee103f41ac80f81a3de42a75
#
_cell.length_a   1.000
_cell.length_b   1.000
_cell.length_c   1.000
_cell.angle_alpha   90.00
_cell.angle_beta   90.00
_cell.angle_gamma   90.00
#
_symmetry.space_group_name_H-M   'P 1'
#
loop_
_entity.id
_entity.type
_entity.pdbx_description
1 polymer ?
#
loop_
_entity_poly.entity_id
_entity_poly.type
_entity_poly.pdbx_seq_one_letter_code
_entity_poly.pdbx_strand_id
1 'polypeptide(L)'
;MGTPVACGIDVLRADSFALLKAKRVGLITNHTGVAADGVATIDLLHQSEGVELVRLFCPEHGLRGTAENGIKVEDGKDPKTGLRVVSLYGESRKPTAEHLDGLDVMVFDIQDIGARFYTYIATMGLAMEAAAEAGIGFVVLDRPNPIGGHRVEGPLPGGELSFVCPHDLPIRHGMTVGELAQMFRAERGLDQLDLKVVKMDGYRREMWFDDTGVPWHAPSPNIPDLDSAIVYPGIGMLEFLNVSVGRGTKAPFRIMGAPFIDGAALAAELMAAELKGIEFLAIDFVPSKSKFVGEQCSGVRIRVTNRDRCQPLEIASAIAGHLAREHREAVLFDEKIGVLLNHPKTAERLQDRTVALNDLWEADEESFLRRRKAFLFYR
;
A
#
# COMPACT_ATOMS: atom_id res chain seq x y z
N MET A 1 1.07 -2.28 -29.04
CA MET A 1 1.30 -2.37 -27.59
C MET A 1 2.80 -2.13 -27.38
N GLY A 2 3.18 -1.26 -26.44
CA GLY A 2 4.60 -1.06 -26.09
C GLY A 2 5.21 -2.31 -25.45
N THR A 3 6.52 -2.34 -25.31
CA THR A 3 7.19 -3.39 -24.53
C THR A 3 6.74 -3.29 -23.08
N PRO A 4 6.35 -4.42 -22.43
CA PRO A 4 6.00 -4.39 -21.00
C PRO A 4 7.16 -3.85 -20.16
N VAL A 5 6.81 -3.22 -19.04
CA VAL A 5 7.80 -2.78 -18.04
C VAL A 5 8.52 -3.99 -17.46
N ALA A 6 9.85 -3.95 -17.43
CA ALA A 6 10.64 -4.91 -16.68
C ALA A 6 10.78 -4.41 -15.24
N CYS A 7 10.20 -5.14 -14.28
CA CYS A 7 10.36 -4.85 -12.85
C CYS A 7 11.80 -5.10 -12.39
N GLY A 8 12.17 -4.60 -11.22
CA GLY A 8 13.52 -4.77 -10.68
C GLY A 8 14.03 -6.22 -10.68
N ILE A 9 13.14 -7.20 -10.42
CA ILE A 9 13.50 -8.62 -10.50
C ILE A 9 13.86 -9.07 -11.91
N ASP A 10 13.15 -8.57 -12.93
CA ASP A 10 13.42 -8.93 -14.34
C ASP A 10 14.76 -8.34 -14.79
N VAL A 11 15.04 -7.10 -14.38
CA VAL A 11 16.34 -6.42 -14.66
C VAL A 11 17.49 -7.15 -13.96
N LEU A 12 17.31 -7.53 -12.68
CA LEU A 12 18.31 -8.27 -11.92
C LEU A 12 18.60 -9.65 -12.54
N ARG A 13 17.54 -10.34 -12.99
CA ARG A 13 17.64 -11.62 -13.69
C ARG A 13 18.37 -11.49 -15.02
N ALA A 14 18.09 -10.44 -15.79
CA ALA A 14 18.76 -10.17 -17.07
C ALA A 14 20.27 -9.95 -16.90
N ASP A 15 20.70 -9.39 -15.76
CA ASP A 15 22.11 -9.23 -15.35
C ASP A 15 22.65 -10.49 -14.63
N SER A 16 22.02 -11.65 -14.78
CA SER A 16 22.44 -12.91 -14.15
C SER A 16 22.69 -12.77 -12.65
N PHE A 17 21.88 -11.98 -11.95
CA PHE A 17 21.96 -11.69 -10.52
C PHE A 17 23.32 -11.18 -10.04
N ALA A 18 24.09 -10.48 -10.90
CA ALA A 18 25.47 -10.08 -10.63
C ALA A 18 25.63 -9.31 -9.30
N LEU A 19 24.65 -8.47 -8.94
CA LEU A 19 24.63 -7.71 -7.69
C LEU A 19 24.61 -8.60 -6.42
N LEU A 20 24.10 -9.84 -6.52
CA LEU A 20 23.92 -10.76 -5.41
C LEU A 20 24.91 -11.92 -5.42
N LYS A 21 25.82 -12.01 -6.40
CA LYS A 21 26.81 -13.09 -6.49
C LYS A 21 27.72 -13.15 -5.27
N ALA A 22 27.95 -14.37 -4.78
CA ALA A 22 28.75 -14.69 -3.61
C ALA A 22 28.25 -14.02 -2.31
N LYS A 23 26.96 -13.69 -2.24
CA LYS A 23 26.32 -13.11 -1.05
C LYS A 23 25.30 -14.06 -0.44
N ARG A 24 25.26 -14.07 0.89
CA ARG A 24 24.21 -14.72 1.69
C ARG A 24 23.03 -13.77 1.79
N VAL A 25 21.91 -14.13 1.17
CA VAL A 25 20.76 -13.27 0.92
C VAL A 25 19.62 -13.59 1.87
N GLY A 26 19.07 -12.54 2.52
CA GLY A 26 17.75 -12.57 3.15
C GLY A 26 16.74 -11.90 2.22
N LEU A 27 15.66 -12.58 1.85
CA LEU A 27 14.63 -12.03 0.95
C LEU A 27 13.37 -11.66 1.70
N ILE A 28 12.98 -10.39 1.65
CA ILE A 28 11.69 -9.88 2.12
C ILE A 28 10.74 -9.88 0.93
N THR A 29 9.73 -10.75 0.96
CA THR A 29 8.80 -10.90 -0.16
C THR A 29 7.47 -11.50 0.26
N ASN A 30 6.53 -11.52 -0.67
CA ASN A 30 5.28 -12.25 -0.60
C ASN A 30 4.90 -12.78 -1.99
N HIS A 31 3.65 -13.23 -2.17
CA HIS A 31 3.13 -13.78 -3.42
C HIS A 31 3.14 -12.79 -4.60
N THR A 32 3.33 -11.48 -4.35
CA THR A 32 3.45 -10.47 -5.42
C THR A 32 4.88 -10.34 -5.95
N GLY A 33 5.87 -10.91 -5.25
CA GLY A 33 7.26 -10.97 -5.68
C GLY A 33 7.45 -12.00 -6.78
N VAL A 34 7.07 -11.64 -8.02
CA VAL A 34 7.16 -12.48 -9.21
C VAL A 34 7.78 -11.69 -10.37
N ALA A 35 8.49 -12.40 -11.25
CA ALA A 35 8.98 -11.89 -12.52
C ALA A 35 7.86 -11.83 -13.58
N ALA A 36 8.12 -11.20 -14.71
CA ALA A 36 7.15 -11.01 -15.79
C ALA A 36 6.58 -12.33 -16.35
N ASP A 37 7.33 -13.42 -16.26
CA ASP A 37 6.89 -14.78 -16.65
C ASP A 37 6.12 -15.53 -15.53
N GLY A 38 5.86 -14.87 -14.39
CA GLY A 38 5.14 -15.42 -13.26
C GLY A 38 5.98 -16.28 -12.31
N VAL A 39 7.30 -16.40 -12.53
CA VAL A 39 8.18 -17.15 -11.64
C VAL A 39 8.44 -16.34 -10.38
N ALA A 40 8.24 -16.96 -9.21
CA ALA A 40 8.45 -16.30 -7.93
C ALA A 40 9.93 -15.92 -7.71
N THR A 41 10.16 -14.73 -7.18
CA THR A 41 11.51 -14.24 -6.83
C THR A 41 12.25 -15.20 -5.89
N ILE A 42 11.53 -15.86 -4.97
CA ILE A 42 12.07 -16.91 -4.11
C ILE A 42 12.72 -18.01 -4.96
N ASP A 43 12.00 -18.52 -5.96
CA ASP A 43 12.47 -19.60 -6.80
C ASP A 43 13.64 -19.17 -7.69
N LEU A 44 13.57 -17.96 -8.24
CA LEU A 44 14.64 -17.40 -9.05
C LEU A 44 15.95 -17.27 -8.27
N LEU A 45 15.90 -16.72 -7.06
CA LEU A 45 17.10 -16.56 -6.24
C LEU A 45 17.61 -17.91 -5.68
N HIS A 46 16.71 -18.82 -5.30
CA HIS A 46 17.08 -20.12 -4.77
C HIS A 46 17.76 -21.04 -5.79
N GLN A 47 17.37 -20.90 -7.08
CA GLN A 47 17.94 -21.70 -8.19
C GLN A 47 19.14 -21.03 -8.88
N SER A 48 19.42 -19.76 -8.54
CA SER A 48 20.47 -19.00 -9.22
C SER A 48 21.87 -19.44 -8.77
N GLU A 49 22.72 -19.79 -9.73
CA GLU A 49 24.11 -20.10 -9.45
C GLU A 49 24.86 -18.88 -8.87
N GLY A 50 25.55 -19.10 -7.75
CA GLY A 50 26.36 -18.07 -7.08
C GLY A 50 25.57 -17.11 -6.18
N VAL A 51 24.27 -17.30 -6.01
CA VAL A 51 23.44 -16.62 -4.98
C VAL A 51 23.09 -17.62 -3.90
N GLU A 52 23.35 -17.29 -2.64
CA GLU A 52 22.99 -18.14 -1.51
C GLU A 52 21.75 -17.53 -0.81
N LEU A 53 20.55 -17.97 -1.18
CA LEU A 53 19.32 -17.57 -0.48
C LEU A 53 19.25 -18.33 0.86
N VAL A 54 19.44 -17.61 1.97
CA VAL A 54 19.59 -18.21 3.33
C VAL A 54 18.28 -18.16 4.10
N ARG A 55 17.52 -17.05 3.97
CA ARG A 55 16.35 -16.79 4.82
C ARG A 55 15.29 -15.98 4.07
N LEU A 56 14.04 -16.29 4.37
CA LEU A 56 12.87 -15.56 3.86
C LEU A 56 12.27 -14.73 5.00
N PHE A 57 11.74 -13.56 4.63
CA PHE A 57 10.99 -12.70 5.52
C PHE A 57 9.65 -12.38 4.86
N CYS A 58 8.57 -12.44 5.60
CA CYS A 58 7.24 -12.13 5.08
C CYS A 58 6.58 -10.98 5.85
N PRO A 59 5.89 -10.08 5.13
CA PRO A 59 5.11 -8.98 5.72
C PRO A 59 3.73 -9.47 6.17
N GLU A 60 2.84 -8.51 6.45
CA GLU A 60 1.39 -8.73 6.57
C GLU A 60 0.89 -9.60 5.40
N HIS A 61 -0.12 -10.40 5.65
CA HIS A 61 -0.67 -11.43 4.75
C HIS A 61 0.22 -12.67 4.54
N GLY A 62 1.46 -12.67 5.05
CA GLY A 62 2.39 -13.81 4.97
C GLY A 62 2.98 -14.06 3.58
N LEU A 63 3.81 -15.08 3.46
CA LEU A 63 4.55 -15.39 2.24
C LEU A 63 3.63 -15.72 1.03
N ARG A 64 2.47 -16.32 1.30
CA ARG A 64 1.50 -16.74 0.26
C ARG A 64 0.33 -15.77 0.08
N GLY A 65 0.27 -14.67 0.84
CA GLY A 65 -0.75 -13.63 0.70
C GLY A 65 -2.16 -14.05 1.13
N THR A 66 -2.30 -15.10 1.92
CA THR A 66 -3.60 -15.69 2.28
C THR A 66 -4.11 -15.26 3.65
N ALA A 67 -3.27 -14.69 4.51
CA ALA A 67 -3.68 -14.21 5.82
C ALA A 67 -4.54 -12.95 5.71
N GLU A 68 -5.62 -12.90 6.50
CA GLU A 68 -6.50 -11.72 6.56
C GLU A 68 -5.79 -10.52 7.21
N ASN A 69 -6.31 -9.32 6.93
CA ASN A 69 -5.77 -8.07 7.46
C ASN A 69 -5.72 -8.07 9.00
N GLY A 70 -4.58 -7.64 9.55
CA GLY A 70 -4.38 -7.53 11.00
C GLY A 70 -4.12 -8.86 11.73
N ILE A 71 -4.13 -10.00 11.03
CA ILE A 71 -3.81 -11.30 11.64
C ILE A 71 -2.30 -11.47 11.75
N LYS A 72 -1.81 -11.86 12.94
CA LYS A 72 -0.40 -12.21 13.16
C LYS A 72 0.01 -13.38 12.28
N VAL A 73 1.14 -13.22 11.63
CA VAL A 73 1.77 -14.27 10.83
C VAL A 73 2.88 -14.90 11.68
N GLU A 74 2.91 -16.22 11.80
CA GLU A 74 3.91 -16.94 12.57
C GLU A 74 5.14 -17.27 11.72
N ASP A 75 6.28 -17.47 12.40
CA ASP A 75 7.49 -18.03 11.80
C ASP A 75 7.25 -19.45 11.29
N GLY A 76 7.96 -19.84 10.24
CA GLY A 76 7.80 -21.17 9.66
C GLY A 76 8.92 -21.59 8.73
N LYS A 77 8.60 -22.53 7.85
CA LYS A 77 9.49 -22.93 6.74
C LYS A 77 8.70 -22.90 5.44
N ASP A 78 9.35 -22.42 4.38
CA ASP A 78 8.76 -22.51 3.05
C ASP A 78 8.79 -23.99 2.58
N PRO A 79 7.64 -24.57 2.22
CA PRO A 79 7.57 -26.00 1.89
C PRO A 79 8.34 -26.39 0.63
N LYS A 80 8.60 -25.43 -0.26
CA LYS A 80 9.27 -25.68 -1.54
C LYS A 80 10.79 -25.62 -1.43
N THR A 81 11.32 -24.65 -0.68
CA THR A 81 12.76 -24.44 -0.54
C THR A 81 13.33 -25.01 0.77
N GLY A 82 12.47 -25.28 1.77
CA GLY A 82 12.87 -25.68 3.11
C GLY A 82 13.46 -24.54 3.96
N LEU A 83 13.56 -23.32 3.40
CA LEU A 83 14.16 -22.18 4.09
C LEU A 83 13.30 -21.69 5.25
N ARG A 84 13.96 -21.20 6.31
CA ARG A 84 13.28 -20.52 7.43
C ARG A 84 12.58 -19.27 6.91
N VAL A 85 11.32 -19.09 7.30
CA VAL A 85 10.51 -17.89 7.07
C VAL A 85 10.36 -17.17 8.40
N VAL A 86 10.79 -15.92 8.45
CA VAL A 86 10.63 -15.02 9.60
C VAL A 86 9.48 -14.08 9.30
N SER A 87 8.52 -14.00 10.22
CA SER A 87 7.42 -13.05 10.11
C SER A 87 7.84 -11.66 10.57
N LEU A 88 7.59 -10.66 9.74
CA LEU A 88 7.68 -9.23 10.07
C LEU A 88 6.30 -8.62 10.38
N TYR A 89 5.31 -9.47 10.65
CA TYR A 89 3.96 -9.08 11.09
C TYR A 89 3.44 -10.01 12.21
N GLY A 90 4.35 -10.33 13.15
CA GLY A 90 4.12 -11.20 14.30
C GLY A 90 4.41 -10.47 15.61
N GLU A 91 5.30 -11.06 16.41
CA GLU A 91 5.79 -10.46 17.66
C GLU A 91 6.68 -9.26 17.40
N SER A 92 7.47 -9.28 16.33
CA SER A 92 8.32 -8.19 15.90
C SER A 92 7.96 -7.73 14.48
N ARG A 93 7.98 -6.44 14.26
CA ARG A 93 7.84 -5.81 12.92
C ARG A 93 9.18 -5.44 12.30
N LYS A 94 10.24 -5.41 13.13
CA LYS A 94 11.60 -5.13 12.72
C LYS A 94 12.43 -6.41 12.85
N PRO A 95 13.24 -6.79 11.84
CA PRO A 95 14.17 -7.89 11.98
C PRO A 95 15.10 -7.69 13.19
N THR A 96 15.31 -8.74 13.98
CA THR A 96 16.27 -8.72 15.10
C THR A 96 17.67 -9.02 14.60
N ALA A 97 18.70 -8.78 15.41
CA ALA A 97 20.08 -9.14 15.08
C ALA A 97 20.22 -10.67 14.80
N GLU A 98 19.50 -11.52 15.54
CA GLU A 98 19.46 -12.98 15.29
C GLU A 98 18.87 -13.30 13.92
N HIS A 99 17.85 -12.57 13.50
CA HIS A 99 17.24 -12.73 12.17
C HIS A 99 18.18 -12.32 11.04
N LEU A 100 19.17 -11.47 11.30
CA LEU A 100 20.13 -10.98 10.29
C LEU A 100 21.48 -11.70 10.36
N ASP A 101 21.70 -12.51 11.40
CA ASP A 101 22.96 -13.25 11.56
C ASP A 101 23.23 -14.15 10.35
N GLY A 102 24.45 -14.07 9.85
CA GLY A 102 24.88 -14.81 8.68
C GLY A 102 24.40 -14.26 7.34
N LEU A 103 23.76 -13.11 7.27
CA LEU A 103 23.41 -12.44 6.01
C LEU A 103 24.47 -11.40 5.60
N ASP A 104 24.68 -11.24 4.32
CA ASP A 104 25.50 -10.17 3.73
C ASP A 104 24.62 -9.04 3.17
N VAL A 105 23.36 -9.37 2.78
CA VAL A 105 22.43 -8.43 2.18
C VAL A 105 20.98 -8.85 2.41
N MET A 106 20.11 -7.87 2.62
CA MET A 106 18.66 -8.05 2.51
C MET A 106 18.17 -7.58 1.15
N VAL A 107 17.25 -8.31 0.55
CA VAL A 107 16.57 -7.94 -0.70
C VAL A 107 15.09 -7.74 -0.40
N PHE A 108 14.51 -6.65 -0.88
CA PHE A 108 13.07 -6.35 -0.79
C PHE A 108 12.44 -6.45 -2.17
N ASP A 109 11.41 -7.29 -2.31
CA ASP A 109 10.64 -7.48 -3.54
C ASP A 109 9.17 -7.71 -3.24
N ILE A 110 8.40 -6.63 -3.14
CA ILE A 110 6.96 -6.64 -2.86
C ILE A 110 6.28 -5.54 -3.66
N GLN A 111 5.11 -5.84 -4.25
CA GLN A 111 4.24 -4.85 -4.89
C GLN A 111 3.50 -4.03 -3.84
N ASP A 112 3.83 -2.74 -3.72
CA ASP A 112 3.05 -1.76 -2.95
C ASP A 112 1.83 -1.27 -3.74
N ILE A 113 0.92 -0.54 -3.07
CA ILE A 113 -0.29 0.02 -3.71
C ILE A 113 -0.33 1.55 -3.79
N GLY A 114 0.69 2.25 -3.30
CA GLY A 114 0.79 3.71 -3.39
C GLY A 114 0.08 4.49 -2.29
N ALA A 115 -0.38 3.82 -1.22
CA ALA A 115 -1.04 4.44 -0.07
C ALA A 115 -0.17 4.34 1.18
N ARG A 116 0.03 5.47 1.91
CA ARG A 116 0.90 5.57 3.09
C ARG A 116 0.64 4.51 4.16
N PHE A 117 -0.62 4.22 4.42
CA PHE A 117 -1.02 3.27 5.46
C PHE A 117 -1.05 1.80 4.99
N TYR A 118 -0.63 1.51 3.75
CA TYR A 118 -0.42 0.15 3.30
C TYR A 118 0.96 -0.32 3.76
N THR A 119 1.00 -1.30 4.66
CA THR A 119 2.10 -1.52 5.59
C THR A 119 3.41 -2.06 5.00
N TYR A 120 3.44 -2.39 3.71
CA TYR A 120 4.66 -2.93 3.08
C TYR A 120 5.82 -1.94 3.08
N ILE A 121 5.56 -0.64 2.90
CA ILE A 121 6.59 0.39 2.98
C ILE A 121 7.09 0.59 4.41
N ALA A 122 6.24 0.35 5.43
CA ALA A 122 6.66 0.35 6.82
C ALA A 122 7.62 -0.82 7.12
N THR A 123 7.27 -2.01 6.65
CA THR A 123 8.12 -3.21 6.74
C THR A 123 9.48 -2.95 6.09
N MET A 124 9.50 -2.36 4.88
CA MET A 124 10.74 -1.98 4.19
C MET A 124 11.60 -1.03 5.04
N GLY A 125 10.99 0.05 5.56
CA GLY A 125 11.70 1.04 6.34
C GLY A 125 12.33 0.47 7.62
N LEU A 126 11.59 -0.37 8.37
CA LEU A 126 12.11 -1.05 9.56
C LEU A 126 13.21 -2.06 9.23
N ALA A 127 13.10 -2.76 8.11
CA ALA A 127 14.13 -3.67 7.65
C ALA A 127 15.41 -2.94 7.19
N MET A 128 15.28 -1.76 6.58
CA MET A 128 16.43 -0.89 6.25
C MET A 128 17.17 -0.43 7.49
N GLU A 129 16.45 -0.03 8.55
CA GLU A 129 17.05 0.34 9.84
C GLU A 129 17.80 -0.85 10.46
N ALA A 130 17.18 -2.04 10.46
CA ALA A 130 17.81 -3.24 10.98
C ALA A 130 19.08 -3.63 10.20
N ALA A 131 19.05 -3.52 8.86
CA ALA A 131 20.21 -3.78 8.01
C ALA A 131 21.35 -2.77 8.26
N ALA A 132 21.02 -1.48 8.44
CA ALA A 132 21.99 -0.44 8.79
C ALA A 132 22.65 -0.71 10.14
N GLU A 133 21.88 -1.10 11.16
CA GLU A 133 22.37 -1.46 12.50
C GLU A 133 23.27 -2.70 12.47
N ALA A 134 22.95 -3.68 11.61
CA ALA A 134 23.72 -4.90 11.43
C ALA A 134 24.94 -4.73 10.50
N GLY A 135 25.09 -3.59 9.84
CA GLY A 135 26.18 -3.33 8.87
C GLY A 135 26.11 -4.18 7.61
N ILE A 136 24.92 -4.64 7.21
CA ILE A 136 24.71 -5.40 5.96
C ILE A 136 24.06 -4.55 4.87
N GLY A 137 24.21 -4.98 3.60
CA GLY A 137 23.60 -4.28 2.47
C GLY A 137 22.08 -4.42 2.40
N PHE A 138 21.44 -3.49 1.67
CA PHE A 138 20.01 -3.54 1.37
C PHE A 138 19.75 -3.28 -0.12
N VAL A 139 19.01 -4.18 -0.76
CA VAL A 139 18.66 -4.09 -2.18
C VAL A 139 17.15 -4.02 -2.33
N VAL A 140 16.65 -3.03 -3.05
CA VAL A 140 15.23 -2.92 -3.42
C VAL A 140 15.08 -3.26 -4.90
N LEU A 141 14.25 -4.25 -5.20
CA LEU A 141 13.82 -4.55 -6.55
C LEU A 141 12.57 -3.72 -6.82
N ASP A 142 12.73 -2.65 -7.61
CA ASP A 142 11.67 -1.65 -7.76
C ASP A 142 10.48 -2.17 -8.57
N ARG A 143 9.29 -1.70 -8.23
CA ARG A 143 8.00 -2.07 -8.84
C ARG A 143 7.15 -0.83 -9.11
N PRO A 144 6.21 -0.89 -10.10
CA PRO A 144 5.35 0.23 -10.42
C PRO A 144 4.52 0.68 -9.21
N ASN A 145 4.32 2.00 -9.06
CA ASN A 145 3.24 2.49 -8.22
C ASN A 145 1.92 2.30 -9.00
N PRO A 146 1.00 1.44 -8.56
CA PRO A 146 -0.13 1.01 -9.38
C PRO A 146 -1.16 2.12 -9.62
N ILE A 147 -1.24 3.09 -8.71
CA ILE A 147 -2.19 4.20 -8.79
C ILE A 147 -1.57 5.50 -9.35
N GLY A 148 -0.46 5.35 -10.09
CA GLY A 148 0.25 6.45 -10.76
C GLY A 148 1.27 7.16 -9.88
N GLY A 149 2.50 7.27 -10.39
CA GLY A 149 3.61 7.93 -9.69
C GLY A 149 3.56 9.46 -9.72
N HIS A 150 2.67 10.05 -10.50
CA HIS A 150 2.54 11.51 -10.65
C HIS A 150 1.57 12.15 -9.65
N ARG A 151 0.64 11.38 -9.09
CA ARG A 151 -0.41 11.86 -8.19
C ARG A 151 0.04 11.86 -6.72
N VAL A 152 -0.30 12.94 -6.04
CA VAL A 152 -0.11 13.11 -4.59
C VAL A 152 -1.42 13.63 -4.03
N GLU A 153 -1.89 13.05 -2.93
CA GLU A 153 -3.12 13.49 -2.27
C GLU A 153 -3.03 13.30 -0.76
N GLY A 154 -3.55 14.29 -0.03
CA GLY A 154 -3.81 14.22 1.39
C GLY A 154 -2.72 14.81 2.28
N PRO A 155 -3.01 14.91 3.60
CA PRO A 155 -2.16 15.59 4.54
C PRO A 155 -0.84 14.86 4.79
N LEU A 156 0.19 15.64 5.11
CA LEU A 156 1.37 15.15 5.80
C LEU A 156 1.04 14.84 7.27
N PRO A 157 1.78 13.92 7.92
CA PRO A 157 1.63 13.67 9.34
C PRO A 157 1.86 14.91 10.19
N GLY A 158 1.00 15.14 11.16
CA GLY A 158 1.15 16.20 12.17
C GLY A 158 1.41 15.67 13.58
N GLY A 159 1.56 14.35 13.73
CA GLY A 159 1.81 13.67 14.99
C GLY A 159 2.92 12.63 14.90
N GLU A 160 3.04 11.77 15.92
CA GLU A 160 4.03 10.71 15.97
C GLU A 160 3.86 9.71 14.84
N LEU A 161 4.97 9.26 14.26
CA LEU A 161 4.97 8.23 13.23
C LEU A 161 4.59 6.87 13.83
N SER A 162 3.99 6.03 13.00
CA SER A 162 3.51 4.71 13.41
C SER A 162 3.70 3.70 12.28
N PHE A 163 3.34 2.45 12.51
CA PHE A 163 3.43 1.42 11.47
C PHE A 163 2.51 1.67 10.26
N VAL A 164 1.38 2.36 10.45
CA VAL A 164 0.47 2.79 9.37
C VAL A 164 0.75 4.21 8.89
N CYS A 165 1.71 4.87 9.49
CA CYS A 165 2.22 6.18 9.08
C CYS A 165 3.75 6.21 9.28
N PRO A 166 4.49 5.43 8.46
CA PRO A 166 5.90 5.11 8.74
C PRO A 166 6.87 6.25 8.45
N HIS A 167 6.42 7.27 7.75
CA HIS A 167 7.25 8.39 7.32
C HIS A 167 6.39 9.61 7.04
N ASP A 168 7.02 10.77 6.94
CA ASP A 168 6.38 12.03 6.58
C ASP A 168 5.96 12.04 5.09
N LEU A 169 4.88 11.34 4.79
CA LEU A 169 4.30 11.12 3.47
C LEU A 169 2.83 11.55 3.43
N PRO A 170 2.33 12.06 2.31
CA PRO A 170 0.88 12.20 2.11
C PRO A 170 0.23 10.83 1.98
N ILE A 171 -1.09 10.76 2.09
CA ILE A 171 -1.83 9.49 2.05
C ILE A 171 -1.60 8.76 0.73
N ARG A 172 -1.67 9.47 -0.41
CA ARG A 172 -1.26 9.00 -1.73
C ARG A 172 0.07 9.64 -2.08
N HIS A 173 1.17 8.89 -2.00
CA HIS A 173 2.51 9.48 -2.07
C HIS A 173 3.09 9.60 -3.50
N GLY A 174 2.56 8.86 -4.47
CA GLY A 174 3.01 8.95 -5.86
C GLY A 174 4.50 8.65 -6.06
N MET A 175 5.04 7.68 -5.34
CA MET A 175 6.43 7.22 -5.45
C MET A 175 6.47 5.70 -5.57
N THR A 176 7.51 5.16 -6.20
CA THR A 176 7.79 3.72 -6.21
C THR A 176 8.47 3.30 -4.89
N VAL A 177 8.50 2.00 -4.60
CA VAL A 177 9.19 1.51 -3.38
C VAL A 177 10.68 1.81 -3.41
N GLY A 178 11.32 1.79 -4.58
CA GLY A 178 12.73 2.15 -4.73
C GLY A 178 12.99 3.63 -4.45
N GLU A 179 12.11 4.51 -4.91
CA GLU A 179 12.17 5.94 -4.62
C GLU A 179 11.94 6.24 -3.14
N LEU A 180 10.97 5.54 -2.52
CA LEU A 180 10.73 5.63 -1.07
C LEU A 180 11.93 5.14 -0.27
N ALA A 181 12.60 4.07 -0.68
CA ALA A 181 13.80 3.59 -0.02
C ALA A 181 14.92 4.64 -0.01
N GLN A 182 15.13 5.36 -1.12
CA GLN A 182 16.09 6.47 -1.16
C GLN A 182 15.71 7.62 -0.22
N MET A 183 14.43 7.98 -0.20
CA MET A 183 13.91 9.00 0.71
C MET A 183 14.10 8.56 2.17
N PHE A 184 13.73 7.34 2.53
CA PHE A 184 13.89 6.80 3.90
C PHE A 184 15.35 6.76 4.31
N ARG A 185 16.27 6.33 3.43
CA ARG A 185 17.70 6.35 3.72
C ARG A 185 18.18 7.75 4.09
N ALA A 186 17.86 8.75 3.26
CA ALA A 186 18.31 10.12 3.47
C ALA A 186 17.66 10.79 4.69
N GLU A 187 16.34 10.67 4.82
CA GLU A 187 15.59 11.42 5.83
C GLU A 187 15.58 10.76 7.21
N ARG A 188 15.92 9.45 7.32
CA ARG A 188 16.11 8.76 8.59
C ARG A 188 17.57 8.70 9.04
N GLY A 189 18.49 9.36 8.30
CA GLY A 189 19.91 9.36 8.66
C GLY A 189 20.59 7.99 8.55
N LEU A 190 20.18 7.16 7.59
CA LEU A 190 20.77 5.84 7.34
C LEU A 190 21.94 5.91 6.33
N ASP A 191 22.81 6.91 6.47
CA ASP A 191 23.88 7.20 5.51
C ASP A 191 24.87 6.04 5.36
N GLN A 192 25.08 5.25 6.44
CA GLN A 192 25.96 4.09 6.44
C GLN A 192 25.37 2.86 5.74
N LEU A 193 24.07 2.85 5.41
CA LEU A 193 23.44 1.73 4.71
C LEU A 193 23.88 1.68 3.25
N ASP A 194 24.51 0.56 2.84
CA ASP A 194 24.74 0.28 1.41
C ASP A 194 23.42 -0.08 0.74
N LEU A 195 22.65 0.96 0.37
CA LEU A 195 21.38 0.81 -0.34
C LEU A 195 21.60 0.79 -1.84
N LYS A 196 21.11 -0.25 -2.49
CA LYS A 196 21.03 -0.36 -3.96
C LYS A 196 19.57 -0.48 -4.38
N VAL A 197 19.17 0.22 -5.42
CA VAL A 197 17.85 0.07 -6.05
C VAL A 197 18.07 -0.46 -7.47
N VAL A 198 17.51 -1.64 -7.73
CA VAL A 198 17.42 -2.16 -9.10
C VAL A 198 16.19 -1.54 -9.72
N LYS A 199 16.41 -0.53 -10.54
CA LYS A 199 15.36 0.25 -11.19
C LYS A 199 14.62 -0.58 -12.24
N MET A 200 13.37 -0.25 -12.48
CA MET A 200 12.58 -0.79 -13.59
C MET A 200 13.12 -0.26 -14.93
N ASP A 201 12.94 -1.04 -15.97
CA ASP A 201 13.13 -0.59 -17.35
C ASP A 201 11.78 -0.38 -18.04
N GLY A 202 11.66 0.71 -18.82
CA GLY A 202 10.44 1.06 -19.55
C GLY A 202 9.32 1.70 -18.71
N TYR A 203 9.45 1.82 -17.39
CA TYR A 203 8.45 2.48 -16.54
C TYR A 203 8.52 4.01 -16.67
N ARG A 204 7.34 4.62 -16.78
CA ARG A 204 7.15 6.07 -16.72
C ARG A 204 6.17 6.42 -15.59
N ARG A 205 6.39 7.53 -14.96
CA ARG A 205 5.67 7.98 -13.77
C ARG A 205 4.16 8.15 -13.97
N GLU A 206 3.74 8.53 -15.17
CA GLU A 206 2.33 8.71 -15.51
C GLU A 206 1.58 7.39 -15.76
N MET A 207 2.27 6.26 -15.87
CA MET A 207 1.65 4.95 -16.09
C MET A 207 0.80 4.53 -14.90
N TRP A 208 -0.40 4.08 -15.18
CA TRP A 208 -1.18 3.25 -14.28
C TRP A 208 -0.71 1.80 -14.41
N PHE A 209 -1.09 0.95 -13.46
CA PHE A 209 -0.55 -0.41 -13.44
C PHE A 209 -0.84 -1.21 -14.72
N ASP A 210 -2.03 -1.10 -15.28
CA ASP A 210 -2.43 -1.78 -16.53
C ASP A 210 -1.73 -1.24 -17.78
N ASP A 211 -1.20 -0.01 -17.74
CA ASP A 211 -0.37 0.55 -18.81
C ASP A 211 1.03 -0.09 -18.83
N THR A 212 1.46 -0.70 -17.73
CA THR A 212 2.79 -1.31 -17.61
C THR A 212 2.92 -2.66 -18.32
N GLY A 213 1.79 -3.33 -18.58
CA GLY A 213 1.79 -4.70 -19.10
C GLY A 213 2.22 -5.77 -18.06
N VAL A 214 2.47 -5.38 -16.81
CA VAL A 214 2.77 -6.31 -15.71
C VAL A 214 1.46 -6.96 -15.24
N PRO A 215 1.41 -8.30 -15.07
CA PRO A 215 0.21 -8.97 -14.57
C PRO A 215 -0.17 -8.51 -13.15
N TRP A 216 -1.47 -8.27 -12.92
CA TRP A 216 -1.96 -7.93 -11.59
C TRP A 216 -1.96 -9.15 -10.67
N HIS A 217 -1.17 -9.08 -9.61
CA HIS A 217 -1.23 -10.00 -8.49
C HIS A 217 -1.81 -9.24 -7.30
N ALA A 218 -3.02 -9.59 -6.89
CA ALA A 218 -3.74 -8.89 -5.82
C ALA A 218 -2.88 -8.81 -4.54
N PRO A 219 -2.41 -7.62 -4.11
CA PRO A 219 -1.44 -7.51 -3.00
C PRO A 219 -2.05 -7.90 -1.64
N SER A 220 -3.36 -7.94 -1.56
CA SER A 220 -4.11 -8.55 -0.45
C SER A 220 -5.45 -9.09 -0.95
N PRO A 221 -6.12 -9.96 -0.17
CA PRO A 221 -7.45 -10.47 -0.53
C PRO A 221 -8.51 -9.37 -0.74
N ASN A 222 -8.26 -8.17 -0.19
CA ASN A 222 -9.19 -7.04 -0.26
C ASN A 222 -8.80 -5.99 -1.31
N ILE A 223 -7.73 -6.20 -2.08
CA ILE A 223 -7.37 -5.37 -3.25
C ILE A 223 -7.34 -6.26 -4.49
N PRO A 224 -8.49 -6.77 -4.94
CA PRO A 224 -8.55 -7.77 -6.01
C PRO A 224 -8.18 -7.22 -7.38
N ASP A 225 -8.31 -5.92 -7.57
CA ASP A 225 -8.11 -5.25 -8.86
C ASP A 225 -7.63 -3.79 -8.70
N LEU A 226 -7.25 -3.19 -9.83
CA LEU A 226 -6.74 -1.83 -9.88
C LEU A 226 -7.79 -0.79 -9.43
N ASP A 227 -9.06 -0.96 -9.76
CA ASP A 227 -10.11 -0.02 -9.34
C ASP A 227 -10.24 0.05 -7.81
N SER A 228 -10.12 -1.11 -7.14
CA SER A 228 -10.08 -1.17 -5.67
C SER A 228 -8.85 -0.44 -5.12
N ALA A 229 -7.68 -0.59 -5.76
CA ALA A 229 -6.47 0.13 -5.37
C ALA A 229 -6.58 1.64 -5.57
N ILE A 230 -7.23 2.10 -6.67
CA ILE A 230 -7.43 3.53 -6.96
C ILE A 230 -8.25 4.22 -5.87
N VAL A 231 -9.34 3.61 -5.41
CA VAL A 231 -10.22 4.23 -4.42
C VAL A 231 -9.78 3.99 -2.98
N TYR A 232 -8.89 3.02 -2.76
CA TYR A 232 -8.43 2.61 -1.42
C TYR A 232 -7.85 3.75 -0.56
N PRO A 233 -7.03 4.70 -1.07
CA PRO A 233 -6.49 5.80 -0.26
C PRO A 233 -7.58 6.61 0.47
N GLY A 234 -8.75 6.75 -0.14
CA GLY A 234 -9.90 7.41 0.48
C GLY A 234 -10.78 6.43 1.27
N ILE A 235 -11.32 5.41 0.60
CA ILE A 235 -12.31 4.53 1.20
C ILE A 235 -11.73 3.69 2.35
N GLY A 236 -10.43 3.38 2.31
CA GLY A 236 -9.74 2.72 3.42
C GLY A 236 -9.81 3.49 4.75
N MET A 237 -9.88 4.82 4.70
CA MET A 237 -10.05 5.64 5.90
C MET A 237 -11.44 5.47 6.54
N LEU A 238 -12.47 5.18 5.74
CA LEU A 238 -13.83 4.99 6.22
C LEU A 238 -14.01 3.66 7.02
N GLU A 239 -12.99 2.79 7.03
CA GLU A 239 -13.00 1.59 7.89
C GLU A 239 -13.07 1.92 9.39
N PHE A 240 -12.74 3.14 9.79
CA PHE A 240 -12.84 3.61 11.17
C PHE A 240 -14.19 4.27 11.50
N LEU A 241 -15.12 4.24 10.56
CA LEU A 241 -16.54 4.43 10.82
C LEU A 241 -17.20 3.07 11.01
N ASN A 242 -18.39 3.06 11.65
CA ASN A 242 -19.19 1.84 11.73
C ASN A 242 -19.97 1.58 10.42
N VAL A 243 -19.25 1.54 9.32
CA VAL A 243 -19.76 1.19 7.98
C VAL A 243 -18.97 0.02 7.39
N SER A 244 -19.61 -0.79 6.57
CA SER A 244 -18.90 -1.76 5.74
C SER A 244 -18.28 -1.06 4.54
N VAL A 245 -17.01 -1.30 4.28
CA VAL A 245 -16.30 -0.86 3.06
C VAL A 245 -16.23 -1.97 2.01
N GLY A 246 -17.19 -2.89 2.06
CA GLY A 246 -17.34 -3.97 1.09
C GLY A 246 -16.39 -5.17 1.30
N ARG A 247 -15.66 -5.26 2.41
CA ARG A 247 -14.91 -6.49 2.73
C ARG A 247 -15.88 -7.68 2.85
N GLY A 248 -15.48 -8.83 2.30
CA GLY A 248 -16.35 -9.99 2.21
C GLY A 248 -17.38 -9.92 1.07
N THR A 249 -17.28 -8.94 0.17
CA THR A 249 -18.01 -8.87 -1.09
C THR A 249 -17.07 -9.12 -2.29
N LYS A 250 -17.60 -9.09 -3.51
CA LYS A 250 -16.80 -9.18 -4.75
C LYS A 250 -16.12 -7.84 -5.13
N ALA A 251 -16.38 -6.76 -4.40
CA ALA A 251 -15.86 -5.43 -4.71
C ALA A 251 -15.43 -4.66 -3.45
N PRO A 252 -14.45 -5.16 -2.67
CA PRO A 252 -13.93 -4.45 -1.52
C PRO A 252 -13.47 -3.06 -1.91
N PHE A 253 -13.71 -2.08 -1.03
CA PHE A 253 -13.46 -0.64 -1.22
C PHE A 253 -14.24 0.03 -2.35
N ARG A 254 -14.85 -0.73 -3.26
CA ARG A 254 -15.76 -0.20 -4.30
C ARG A 254 -17.25 -0.32 -3.93
N ILE A 255 -17.56 -0.92 -2.77
CA ILE A 255 -18.89 -0.95 -2.19
C ILE A 255 -18.75 -0.48 -0.75
N MET A 256 -19.63 0.42 -0.33
CA MET A 256 -19.73 0.81 1.07
C MET A 256 -21.18 1.01 1.47
N GLY A 257 -21.48 0.73 2.74
CA GLY A 257 -22.84 0.88 3.27
C GLY A 257 -22.98 0.36 4.70
N ALA A 258 -24.20 0.47 5.22
CA ALA A 258 -24.58 -0.05 6.53
C ALA A 258 -26.09 -0.34 6.58
N PRO A 259 -26.61 -1.05 7.60
CA PRO A 259 -28.03 -1.29 7.75
C PRO A 259 -28.87 -0.01 7.94
N PHE A 260 -28.24 1.06 8.44
CA PHE A 260 -28.92 2.34 8.75
C PHE A 260 -28.82 3.38 7.61
N ILE A 261 -28.15 3.07 6.50
CA ILE A 261 -27.96 4.00 5.37
C ILE A 261 -29.11 3.83 4.38
N ASP A 262 -29.63 4.96 3.88
CA ASP A 262 -30.42 5.01 2.65
C ASP A 262 -29.47 5.14 1.44
N GLY A 263 -29.20 4.03 0.77
CA GLY A 263 -28.27 3.99 -0.35
C GLY A 263 -28.73 4.82 -1.55
N ALA A 264 -30.04 4.96 -1.76
CA ALA A 264 -30.57 5.77 -2.84
C ALA A 264 -30.36 7.27 -2.58
N ALA A 265 -30.64 7.73 -1.36
CA ALA A 265 -30.39 9.10 -0.95
C ALA A 265 -28.88 9.44 -0.99
N LEU A 266 -28.03 8.55 -0.47
CA LEU A 266 -26.57 8.70 -0.51
C LEU A 266 -26.07 8.80 -1.96
N ALA A 267 -26.50 7.90 -2.85
CA ALA A 267 -26.10 7.93 -4.26
C ALA A 267 -26.50 9.21 -4.95
N ALA A 268 -27.75 9.68 -4.72
CA ALA A 268 -28.27 10.92 -5.32
C ALA A 268 -27.46 12.16 -4.87
N GLU A 269 -27.13 12.26 -3.59
CA GLU A 269 -26.32 13.37 -3.07
C GLU A 269 -24.88 13.33 -3.61
N LEU A 270 -24.23 12.15 -3.60
CA LEU A 270 -22.88 12.02 -4.12
C LEU A 270 -22.80 12.30 -5.63
N MET A 271 -23.82 11.97 -6.39
CA MET A 271 -23.92 12.35 -7.81
C MET A 271 -24.13 13.84 -8.00
N ALA A 272 -24.91 14.49 -7.13
CA ALA A 272 -25.12 15.95 -7.14
C ALA A 272 -23.86 16.74 -6.73
N ALA A 273 -22.92 16.12 -6.02
CA ALA A 273 -21.64 16.72 -5.65
C ALA A 273 -20.65 16.84 -6.84
N GLU A 274 -20.99 16.28 -8.01
CA GLU A 274 -20.21 16.34 -9.26
C GLU A 274 -18.74 15.92 -9.10
N LEU A 275 -18.47 14.94 -8.21
CA LEU A 275 -17.13 14.40 -7.99
C LEU A 275 -16.57 13.80 -9.30
N LYS A 276 -15.35 14.18 -9.65
CA LYS A 276 -14.80 13.91 -10.97
C LYS A 276 -14.27 12.48 -11.11
N GLY A 277 -14.54 11.86 -12.25
CA GLY A 277 -13.94 10.58 -12.62
C GLY A 277 -14.55 9.36 -11.94
N ILE A 278 -15.73 9.52 -11.33
CA ILE A 278 -16.46 8.43 -10.65
C ILE A 278 -17.97 8.56 -10.87
N GLU A 279 -18.67 7.46 -10.64
CA GLU A 279 -20.12 7.39 -10.53
C GLU A 279 -20.49 6.59 -9.28
N PHE A 280 -21.66 6.90 -8.72
CA PHE A 280 -22.23 6.22 -7.57
C PHE A 280 -23.55 5.57 -7.94
N LEU A 281 -23.66 4.28 -7.66
CA LEU A 281 -24.86 3.49 -7.89
C LEU A 281 -25.40 2.99 -6.54
N ALA A 282 -26.65 3.23 -6.24
CA ALA A 282 -27.28 2.63 -5.05
C ALA A 282 -27.20 1.09 -5.14
N ILE A 283 -26.88 0.44 -4.03
CA ILE A 283 -26.75 -1.01 -3.94
C ILE A 283 -27.16 -1.51 -2.57
N ASP A 284 -27.81 -2.68 -2.57
CA ASP A 284 -28.00 -3.50 -1.38
C ASP A 284 -27.05 -4.68 -1.42
N PHE A 285 -26.46 -5.03 -0.28
CA PHE A 285 -25.49 -6.12 -0.19
C PHE A 285 -25.44 -6.72 1.22
N VAL A 286 -24.91 -7.94 1.31
CA VAL A 286 -24.67 -8.63 2.59
C VAL A 286 -23.19 -8.98 2.65
N PRO A 287 -22.39 -8.36 3.53
CA PRO A 287 -20.98 -8.69 3.67
C PRO A 287 -20.82 -10.06 4.36
N SER A 288 -19.84 -10.85 3.90
CA SER A 288 -19.49 -12.14 4.52
C SER A 288 -18.32 -12.04 5.50
N LYS A 289 -17.69 -10.86 5.62
CA LYS A 289 -16.55 -10.59 6.52
C LYS A 289 -16.58 -9.16 7.03
N SER A 290 -15.85 -8.91 8.13
CA SER A 290 -15.67 -7.59 8.75
C SER A 290 -16.97 -7.06 9.38
N LYS A 291 -17.36 -5.82 9.14
CA LYS A 291 -18.55 -5.20 9.74
C LYS A 291 -19.83 -5.68 9.09
N PHE A 292 -20.88 -5.85 9.89
CA PHE A 292 -22.23 -6.24 9.46
C PHE A 292 -22.30 -7.59 8.74
N VAL A 293 -21.47 -8.56 9.16
CA VAL A 293 -21.46 -9.91 8.59
C VAL A 293 -22.86 -10.54 8.68
N GLY A 294 -23.41 -10.93 7.52
CA GLY A 294 -24.73 -11.56 7.43
C GLY A 294 -25.90 -10.59 7.52
N GLU A 295 -25.67 -9.30 7.72
CA GLU A 295 -26.72 -8.28 7.78
C GLU A 295 -26.93 -7.61 6.41
N GLN A 296 -28.19 -7.29 6.11
CA GLN A 296 -28.55 -6.51 4.93
C GLN A 296 -28.06 -5.07 5.11
N CYS A 297 -27.15 -4.63 4.24
CA CYS A 297 -26.68 -3.26 4.16
C CYS A 297 -27.23 -2.59 2.90
N SER A 298 -27.55 -1.30 3.01
CA SER A 298 -27.79 -0.44 1.86
C SER A 298 -26.68 0.62 1.76
N GLY A 299 -26.35 1.05 0.56
CA GLY A 299 -25.26 1.98 0.36
C GLY A 299 -24.97 2.26 -1.10
N VAL A 300 -23.70 2.46 -1.42
CA VAL A 300 -23.27 2.80 -2.77
C VAL A 300 -22.19 1.88 -3.31
N ARG A 301 -22.25 1.64 -4.61
CA ARG A 301 -21.15 1.13 -5.42
C ARG A 301 -20.45 2.31 -6.09
N ILE A 302 -19.13 2.37 -5.95
CA ILE A 302 -18.23 3.34 -6.56
C ILE A 302 -17.70 2.75 -7.86
N ARG A 303 -17.91 3.44 -8.97
CA ARG A 303 -17.39 3.07 -10.29
C ARG A 303 -16.42 4.13 -10.78
N VAL A 304 -15.16 3.77 -10.97
CA VAL A 304 -14.17 4.66 -11.58
C VAL A 304 -14.47 4.77 -13.07
N THR A 305 -14.74 5.98 -13.53
CA THR A 305 -15.05 6.30 -14.95
C THR A 305 -13.88 7.00 -15.64
N ASN A 306 -13.07 7.72 -14.89
CA ASN A 306 -11.86 8.37 -15.37
C ASN A 306 -10.84 8.45 -14.22
N ARG A 307 -9.87 7.55 -14.20
CA ARG A 307 -8.87 7.45 -13.16
C ARG A 307 -7.96 8.67 -13.04
N ASP A 308 -7.73 9.40 -14.15
CA ASP A 308 -6.92 10.61 -14.15
C ASP A 308 -7.61 11.81 -13.47
N ARG A 309 -8.90 11.71 -13.24
CA ARG A 309 -9.70 12.74 -12.57
C ARG A 309 -10.22 12.30 -11.20
N CYS A 310 -10.06 11.02 -10.87
CA CYS A 310 -10.51 10.45 -9.61
C CYS A 310 -9.63 10.94 -8.46
N GLN A 311 -10.26 11.51 -7.43
CA GLN A 311 -9.63 11.95 -6.20
C GLN A 311 -10.23 11.18 -5.01
N PRO A 312 -9.64 10.05 -4.61
CA PRO A 312 -10.21 9.14 -3.60
C PRO A 312 -10.44 9.79 -2.24
N LEU A 313 -9.64 10.79 -1.85
CA LEU A 313 -9.82 11.47 -0.58
C LEU A 313 -11.03 12.42 -0.60
N GLU A 314 -11.31 13.07 -1.73
CA GLU A 314 -12.56 13.85 -1.90
C GLU A 314 -13.80 12.96 -1.79
N ILE A 315 -13.74 11.76 -2.38
CA ILE A 315 -14.81 10.77 -2.30
C ILE A 315 -15.10 10.41 -0.84
N ALA A 316 -14.04 10.05 -0.10
CA ALA A 316 -14.17 9.70 1.31
C ALA A 316 -14.71 10.86 2.15
N SER A 317 -14.26 12.08 1.88
CA SER A 317 -14.73 13.30 2.52
C SER A 317 -16.23 13.55 2.28
N ALA A 318 -16.69 13.43 1.03
CA ALA A 318 -18.09 13.60 0.68
C ALA A 318 -18.99 12.55 1.36
N ILE A 319 -18.55 11.28 1.36
CA ILE A 319 -19.27 10.19 2.04
C ILE A 319 -19.34 10.44 3.55
N ALA A 320 -18.19 10.74 4.19
CA ALA A 320 -18.14 11.00 5.63
C ALA A 320 -19.04 12.19 6.02
N GLY A 321 -19.05 13.23 5.20
CA GLY A 321 -19.89 14.40 5.40
C GLY A 321 -21.38 14.09 5.30
N HIS A 322 -21.81 13.30 4.32
CA HIS A 322 -23.20 12.84 4.22
C HIS A 322 -23.57 12.05 5.48
N LEU A 323 -22.77 11.06 5.86
CA LEU A 323 -23.02 10.22 7.03
C LEU A 323 -23.11 11.05 8.31
N ALA A 324 -22.25 12.04 8.46
CA ALA A 324 -22.26 12.93 9.62
C ALA A 324 -23.49 13.82 9.70
N ARG A 325 -24.11 14.20 8.59
CA ARG A 325 -25.33 15.02 8.56
C ARG A 325 -26.59 14.17 8.72
N GLU A 326 -26.73 13.16 7.86
CA GLU A 326 -27.99 12.41 7.72
C GLU A 326 -28.12 11.26 8.73
N HIS A 327 -26.98 10.73 9.22
CA HIS A 327 -26.96 9.56 10.13
C HIS A 327 -26.29 9.88 11.46
N ARG A 328 -26.47 11.10 11.96
CA ARG A 328 -25.76 11.67 13.11
C ARG A 328 -25.75 10.80 14.37
N GLU A 329 -26.86 10.17 14.67
CA GLU A 329 -27.01 9.34 15.86
C GLU A 329 -26.52 7.90 15.65
N ALA A 330 -26.49 7.45 14.40
CA ALA A 330 -26.13 6.09 14.03
C ALA A 330 -24.65 5.92 13.68
N VAL A 331 -24.03 6.96 13.06
CA VAL A 331 -22.62 6.87 12.66
C VAL A 331 -21.69 7.12 13.83
N LEU A 332 -20.75 6.18 14.02
CA LEU A 332 -19.70 6.26 15.03
C LEU A 332 -18.36 6.46 14.33
N PHE A 333 -17.57 7.41 14.83
CA PHE A 333 -16.19 7.63 14.41
C PHE A 333 -15.27 6.98 15.44
N ASP A 334 -14.51 5.95 15.04
CA ASP A 334 -13.47 5.37 15.88
C ASP A 334 -12.28 6.36 15.92
N GLU A 335 -11.72 6.61 17.10
CA GLU A 335 -10.55 7.47 17.31
C GLU A 335 -9.34 7.05 16.42
N LYS A 336 -9.30 5.78 16.04
CA LYS A 336 -8.27 5.24 15.13
C LYS A 336 -8.25 5.88 13.74
N ILE A 337 -9.33 6.56 13.31
CA ILE A 337 -9.29 7.36 12.07
C ILE A 337 -8.17 8.40 12.16
N GLY A 338 -7.95 8.97 13.34
CA GLY A 338 -6.84 9.88 13.62
C GLY A 338 -5.47 9.23 13.44
N VAL A 339 -5.35 7.92 13.67
CA VAL A 339 -4.08 7.18 13.50
C VAL A 339 -3.70 7.03 12.03
N LEU A 340 -4.66 6.75 11.14
CA LEU A 340 -4.40 6.65 9.69
C LEU A 340 -4.13 8.03 9.07
N LEU A 341 -4.96 9.01 9.39
CA LEU A 341 -4.80 10.38 8.91
C LEU A 341 -3.52 10.99 9.47
N ASN A 342 -3.23 10.72 10.74
CA ASN A 342 -2.16 11.33 11.52
C ASN A 342 -2.09 12.87 11.34
N HIS A 343 -3.27 13.50 11.19
CA HIS A 343 -3.44 14.93 10.98
C HIS A 343 -4.59 15.44 11.85
N PRO A 344 -4.28 16.04 13.03
CA PRO A 344 -5.28 16.40 14.04
C PRO A 344 -6.44 17.25 13.49
N LYS A 345 -6.12 18.28 12.69
CA LYS A 345 -7.14 19.17 12.11
C LYS A 345 -8.11 18.45 11.17
N THR A 346 -7.63 17.45 10.41
CA THR A 346 -8.51 16.67 9.53
C THR A 346 -9.43 15.76 10.34
N ALA A 347 -8.89 15.11 11.38
CA ALA A 347 -9.67 14.28 12.29
C ALA A 347 -10.77 15.12 13.00
N GLU A 348 -10.40 16.30 13.52
CA GLU A 348 -11.33 17.26 14.15
C GLU A 348 -12.44 17.69 13.19
N ARG A 349 -12.11 18.10 11.95
CA ARG A 349 -13.09 18.50 10.94
C ARG A 349 -14.03 17.37 10.53
N LEU A 350 -13.54 16.15 10.44
CA LEU A 350 -14.41 14.98 10.18
C LEU A 350 -15.39 14.74 11.32
N GLN A 351 -14.95 14.93 12.57
CA GLN A 351 -15.82 14.85 13.75
C GLN A 351 -16.80 16.01 13.83
N ASP A 352 -16.38 17.23 13.53
CA ASP A 352 -17.20 18.45 13.53
C ASP A 352 -18.12 18.57 12.31
N ARG A 353 -18.01 17.60 11.35
CA ARG A 353 -18.86 17.55 10.14
C ARG A 353 -18.68 18.71 9.18
N THR A 354 -17.58 19.40 9.24
CA THR A 354 -17.18 20.44 8.29
C THR A 354 -16.44 19.81 7.13
N VAL A 355 -17.02 19.74 5.96
CA VAL A 355 -16.73 18.74 4.94
C VAL A 355 -15.74 19.18 3.86
N ALA A 356 -15.30 20.42 3.81
CA ALA A 356 -14.22 20.82 2.88
C ALA A 356 -12.86 20.47 3.50
N LEU A 357 -12.28 19.35 3.08
CA LEU A 357 -10.99 18.89 3.60
C LEU A 357 -9.81 19.29 2.68
N ASN A 358 -10.05 19.50 1.39
CA ASN A 358 -9.01 19.77 0.40
C ASN A 358 -8.17 21.01 0.73
N ASP A 359 -8.79 22.06 1.25
CA ASP A 359 -8.10 23.29 1.67
C ASP A 359 -7.05 23.06 2.76
N LEU A 360 -7.16 21.92 3.50
CA LEU A 360 -6.29 21.64 4.63
C LEU A 360 -4.94 21.08 4.24
N TRP A 361 -4.84 20.42 3.09
CA TRP A 361 -3.63 19.69 2.72
C TRP A 361 -2.97 20.14 1.42
N GLU A 362 -3.53 21.13 0.70
CA GLU A 362 -2.93 21.65 -0.53
C GLU A 362 -1.46 22.10 -0.31
N ALA A 363 -1.20 22.82 0.78
CA ALA A 363 0.16 23.23 1.14
C ALA A 363 1.09 22.05 1.45
N ASP A 364 0.56 20.99 2.06
CA ASP A 364 1.29 19.75 2.35
C ASP A 364 1.66 19.03 1.07
N GLU A 365 0.69 18.88 0.15
CA GLU A 365 0.89 18.25 -1.16
C GLU A 365 1.95 18.99 -1.98
N GLU A 366 1.88 20.33 -2.06
CA GLU A 366 2.88 21.13 -2.74
C GLU A 366 4.28 21.02 -2.10
N SER A 367 4.34 21.02 -0.77
CA SER A 367 5.59 20.84 -0.02
C SER A 367 6.21 19.48 -0.35
N PHE A 368 5.41 18.41 -0.30
CA PHE A 368 5.87 17.08 -0.62
C PHE A 368 6.27 16.94 -2.10
N LEU A 369 5.51 17.51 -3.02
CA LEU A 369 5.86 17.52 -4.45
C LEU A 369 7.22 18.17 -4.72
N ARG A 370 7.59 19.20 -3.97
CA ARG A 370 8.95 19.80 -4.03
C ARG A 370 9.99 18.87 -3.43
N ARG A 371 9.73 18.33 -2.22
CA ARG A 371 10.66 17.49 -1.46
C ARG A 371 11.00 16.17 -2.17
N ARG A 372 9.99 15.46 -2.71
CA ARG A 372 10.21 14.17 -3.37
C ARG A 372 11.06 14.23 -4.63
N LYS A 373 11.20 15.42 -5.28
CA LYS A 373 11.96 15.57 -6.54
C LYS A 373 13.39 15.07 -6.45
N ALA A 374 14.02 15.18 -5.26
CA ALA A 374 15.39 14.72 -5.02
C ALA A 374 15.55 13.18 -5.09
N PHE A 375 14.45 12.43 -4.99
CA PHE A 375 14.44 10.99 -4.87
C PHE A 375 13.82 10.27 -6.07
N LEU A 376 13.28 11.02 -7.04
CA LEU A 376 12.60 10.45 -8.19
C LEU A 376 13.59 9.89 -9.22
N PHE A 377 13.31 8.67 -9.69
CA PHE A 377 14.11 7.99 -10.72
C PHE A 377 13.51 8.10 -12.11
N TYR A 378 12.18 8.10 -12.17
CA TYR A 378 11.42 7.99 -13.41
C TYR A 378 10.81 9.34 -13.79
N ARG A 379 10.69 9.57 -15.10
CA ARG A 379 10.09 10.77 -15.69
C ARG A 379 8.65 10.56 -16.07
#